data_628103298340ccfb15d0ee55be910541
#
_entry.id   628103298340ccfb15d0ee55be910541
#
_cell.length_a   1.000
_cell.length_b   1.000
_cell.length_c   1.000
_cell.angle_alpha   90.00
_cell.angle_beta   90.00
_cell.angle_gamma   90.00
#
_symmetry.space_group_name_H-M   'P 1'
#
loop_
_entity.id
_entity.type
_entity.pdbx_description
1 polymer ?
#
loop_
_entity_poly.entity_id
_entity_poly.type
_entity_poly.pdbx_seq_one_letter_code
_entity_poly.pdbx_strand_id
1 'polypeptide(L)'
;MNLGFGGGGSEFQIPVLSAIVGMIADLMRIGLQICYEFTSGLGFPNYVIAIVVLTILIKTLLLPLAVKQIRSMKAMQAIQPEIQKIQKKYRNDPAMMRQEMGRLYKEHNASPMAGCLPLLIQMPFLIAMYYAIQGFSYDPLHAGFLWIESLAAEDGTYILPVLSAASTFLVSWQTTPKDAPGNQKTMLFMMPLMIGWMSLHFPSGLVIYWVVSNVYQFFQQLIMFRGEKGKEMINGPSKKGVVTVHTDEEAVAKTKRKKIIRRKIIKKVAKKPAVDEAPKAGDE
;
A
#
# COMPACT_ATOMS: atom_id res chain seq x y z
N MET A 1 14.80 -18.99 18.88
CA MET A 1 15.39 -18.02 17.96
C MET A 1 14.99 -16.61 18.46
N ASN A 2 15.90 -15.92 19.15
CA ASN A 2 15.62 -14.62 19.78
C ASN A 2 15.74 -13.52 18.74
N LEU A 3 14.65 -12.81 18.47
CA LEU A 3 14.64 -11.55 17.70
C LEU A 3 15.16 -10.41 18.61
N GLY A 4 16.42 -10.48 18.98
CA GLY A 4 17.06 -9.46 19.81
C GLY A 4 17.32 -8.18 19.02
N PHE A 5 16.35 -7.27 18.99
CA PHE A 5 16.67 -5.84 18.86
C PHE A 5 17.12 -5.37 20.24
N GLY A 6 18.43 -5.07 20.38
CA GLY A 6 19.05 -4.71 21.64
C GLY A 6 18.33 -3.57 22.37
N GLY A 7 17.95 -3.80 23.62
CA GLY A 7 17.40 -2.80 24.53
C GLY A 7 16.17 -3.31 25.28
N GLY A 8 16.35 -3.73 26.52
CA GLY A 8 15.38 -4.32 27.45
C GLY A 8 13.96 -3.79 27.36
N GLY A 9 13.05 -4.67 27.01
CA GLY A 9 11.61 -4.43 27.03
C GLY A 9 10.91 -5.66 26.47
N SER A 10 9.95 -6.18 27.20
CA SER A 10 9.07 -7.33 26.96
C SER A 10 9.06 -7.84 25.50
N GLU A 11 9.63 -9.02 25.28
CA GLU A 11 9.59 -9.72 24.00
C GLU A 11 8.14 -9.97 23.60
N PHE A 12 7.66 -9.19 22.65
CA PHE A 12 6.36 -9.44 22.01
C PHE A 12 6.57 -10.57 20.99
N GLN A 13 6.67 -11.79 21.52
CA GLN A 13 6.75 -13.00 20.71
C GLN A 13 5.33 -13.40 20.30
N ILE A 14 4.97 -13.13 19.05
CA ILE A 14 3.81 -13.78 18.43
C ILE A 14 4.34 -15.13 17.89
N PRO A 15 4.14 -16.26 18.59
CA PRO A 15 4.76 -17.54 18.23
C PRO A 15 4.34 -18.01 16.82
N VAL A 16 3.14 -17.66 16.39
CA VAL A 16 2.64 -17.96 15.04
C VAL A 16 3.40 -17.19 13.97
N LEU A 17 3.69 -15.89 14.20
CA LEU A 17 4.40 -15.07 13.23
C LEU A 17 5.86 -15.51 13.09
N SER A 18 6.53 -15.85 14.19
CA SER A 18 7.91 -16.34 14.17
C SER A 18 8.02 -17.70 13.46
N ALA A 19 7.05 -18.60 13.66
CA ALA A 19 6.99 -19.87 12.95
C ALA A 19 6.80 -19.68 11.43
N ILE A 20 5.89 -18.80 11.00
CA ILE A 20 5.67 -18.48 9.58
C ILE A 20 6.93 -17.90 8.95
N VAL A 21 7.56 -16.93 9.62
CA VAL A 21 8.80 -16.30 9.12
C VAL A 21 9.93 -17.33 9.04
N GLY A 22 10.05 -18.21 10.03
CA GLY A 22 11.03 -19.31 10.02
C GLY A 22 10.84 -20.24 8.82
N MET A 23 9.61 -20.70 8.59
CA MET A 23 9.29 -21.55 7.42
C MET A 23 9.63 -20.85 6.09
N ILE A 24 9.31 -19.57 5.96
CA ILE A 24 9.65 -18.80 4.75
C ILE A 24 11.16 -18.66 4.63
N ALA A 25 11.91 -18.44 5.72
CA ALA A 25 13.36 -18.33 5.70
C ALA A 25 14.04 -19.64 5.26
N ASP A 26 13.56 -20.78 5.76
CA ASP A 26 14.06 -22.09 5.36
C ASP A 26 13.75 -22.37 3.89
N LEU A 27 12.55 -22.05 3.43
CA LEU A 27 12.19 -22.15 2.01
C LEU A 27 13.09 -21.26 1.13
N MET A 28 13.41 -20.04 1.61
CA MET A 28 14.31 -19.12 0.90
C MET A 28 15.74 -19.64 0.86
N ARG A 29 16.24 -20.28 1.94
CA ARG A 29 17.57 -20.93 1.94
C ARG A 29 17.65 -22.06 0.92
N ILE A 30 16.63 -22.93 0.92
CA ILE A 30 16.54 -24.03 -0.06
C ILE A 30 16.47 -23.45 -1.49
N GLY A 31 15.62 -22.45 -1.70
CA GLY A 31 15.50 -21.76 -2.97
C GLY A 31 16.80 -21.10 -3.43
N LEU A 32 17.54 -20.47 -2.51
CA LEU A 32 18.83 -19.86 -2.80
C LEU A 32 19.87 -20.91 -3.21
N GLN A 33 19.90 -22.04 -2.51
CA GLN A 33 20.81 -23.16 -2.84
C GLN A 33 20.48 -23.72 -4.22
N ILE A 34 19.21 -23.99 -4.51
CA ILE A 34 18.77 -24.51 -5.83
C ILE A 34 19.13 -23.52 -6.95
N CYS A 35 18.87 -22.22 -6.74
CA CYS A 35 19.21 -21.19 -7.73
C CYS A 35 20.73 -21.08 -7.93
N TYR A 36 21.51 -21.22 -6.86
CA TYR A 36 22.97 -21.23 -6.95
C TYR A 36 23.48 -22.44 -7.73
N GLU A 37 23.00 -23.63 -7.44
CA GLU A 37 23.39 -24.85 -8.16
C GLU A 37 23.02 -24.76 -9.65
N PHE A 38 21.82 -24.24 -9.94
CA PHE A 38 21.37 -24.02 -11.31
C PHE A 38 22.27 -23.01 -12.05
N THR A 39 22.55 -21.85 -11.46
CA THR A 39 23.40 -20.83 -12.09
C THR A 39 24.85 -21.27 -12.19
N SER A 40 25.36 -22.03 -11.23
CA SER A 40 26.67 -22.63 -11.25
C SER A 40 26.81 -23.65 -12.39
N GLY A 41 25.80 -24.50 -12.61
CA GLY A 41 25.72 -25.43 -13.74
C GLY A 41 25.72 -24.74 -15.10
N LEU A 42 25.27 -23.49 -15.18
CA LEU A 42 25.32 -22.64 -16.38
C LEU A 42 26.66 -21.88 -16.55
N GLY A 43 27.62 -22.07 -15.64
CA GLY A 43 28.91 -21.37 -15.66
C GLY A 43 28.95 -20.04 -14.93
N PHE A 44 27.92 -19.71 -14.14
CA PHE A 44 27.84 -18.49 -13.33
C PHE A 44 27.75 -18.80 -11.83
N PRO A 45 28.82 -19.31 -11.19
CA PRO A 45 28.83 -19.70 -9.79
C PRO A 45 28.93 -18.43 -8.90
N ASN A 46 27.80 -17.76 -8.69
CA ASN A 46 27.76 -16.55 -7.86
C ASN A 46 26.43 -16.42 -7.10
N TYR A 47 26.49 -16.18 -5.78
CA TYR A 47 25.29 -16.10 -4.94
C TYR A 47 24.47 -14.82 -5.19
N VAL A 48 25.06 -13.73 -5.69
CA VAL A 48 24.28 -12.54 -6.08
C VAL A 48 23.34 -12.88 -7.24
N ILE A 49 23.86 -13.62 -8.24
CA ILE A 49 23.04 -14.06 -9.38
C ILE A 49 21.92 -14.99 -8.88
N ALA A 50 22.23 -15.88 -7.94
CA ALA A 50 21.23 -16.75 -7.32
C ALA A 50 20.14 -15.94 -6.57
N ILE A 51 20.49 -14.89 -5.82
CA ILE A 51 19.52 -13.97 -5.17
C ILE A 51 18.65 -13.27 -6.22
N VAL A 52 19.22 -12.80 -7.32
CA VAL A 52 18.49 -12.16 -8.42
C VAL A 52 17.47 -13.13 -9.02
N VAL A 53 17.90 -14.34 -9.38
CA VAL A 53 17.03 -15.38 -9.96
C VAL A 53 15.92 -15.76 -8.99
N LEU A 54 16.26 -16.04 -7.72
CA LEU A 54 15.28 -16.35 -6.68
C LEU A 54 14.25 -15.23 -6.51
N THR A 55 14.71 -13.97 -6.48
CA THR A 55 13.81 -12.81 -6.36
C THR A 55 12.84 -12.73 -7.52
N ILE A 56 13.31 -12.91 -8.75
CA ILE A 56 12.47 -12.90 -9.95
C ILE A 56 11.46 -14.05 -9.91
N LEU A 57 11.87 -15.25 -9.52
CA LEU A 57 10.97 -16.40 -9.37
C LEU A 57 9.86 -16.14 -8.35
N ILE A 58 10.22 -15.68 -7.15
CA ILE A 58 9.24 -15.37 -6.09
C ILE A 58 8.27 -14.27 -6.54
N LYS A 59 8.77 -13.18 -7.13
CA LYS A 59 7.94 -12.07 -7.63
C LYS A 59 7.01 -12.51 -8.76
N THR A 60 7.46 -13.40 -9.62
CA THR A 60 6.65 -13.96 -10.71
C THR A 60 5.56 -14.88 -10.17
N LEU A 61 5.88 -15.73 -9.18
CA LEU A 61 4.92 -16.58 -8.50
C LEU A 61 3.84 -15.75 -7.78
N LEU A 62 4.23 -14.62 -7.17
CA LEU A 62 3.33 -13.69 -6.49
C LEU A 62 2.63 -12.70 -7.44
N LEU A 63 2.81 -12.83 -8.76
CA LEU A 63 2.21 -11.94 -9.76
C LEU A 63 0.68 -11.80 -9.60
N PRO A 64 -0.13 -12.88 -9.41
CA PRO A 64 -1.58 -12.73 -9.25
C PRO A 64 -1.96 -11.90 -8.01
N LEU A 65 -1.18 -12.00 -6.94
CA LEU A 65 -1.37 -11.19 -5.74
C LEU A 65 -1.01 -9.72 -5.99
N ALA A 66 0.11 -9.47 -6.69
CA ALA A 66 0.55 -8.13 -7.07
C ALA A 66 -0.46 -7.42 -7.99
N VAL A 67 -1.10 -8.15 -8.93
CA VAL A 67 -2.19 -7.60 -9.75
C VAL A 67 -3.35 -7.10 -8.90
N LYS A 68 -3.75 -7.87 -7.87
CA LYS A 68 -4.83 -7.46 -6.94
C LYS A 68 -4.44 -6.20 -6.15
N GLN A 69 -3.19 -6.12 -5.69
CA GLN A 69 -2.65 -4.94 -5.00
C GLN A 69 -2.68 -3.70 -5.89
N ILE A 70 -2.20 -3.81 -7.12
CA ILE A 70 -2.16 -2.70 -8.09
C ILE A 70 -3.58 -2.23 -8.44
N ARG A 71 -4.56 -3.15 -8.56
CA ARG A 71 -5.98 -2.78 -8.73
C ARG A 71 -6.51 -1.94 -7.57
N SER A 72 -6.23 -2.37 -6.34
CA SER A 72 -6.66 -1.65 -5.13
C SER A 72 -6.01 -0.26 -5.04
N MET A 73 -4.71 -0.16 -5.39
CA MET A 73 -4.01 1.13 -5.46
C MET A 73 -4.60 2.06 -6.51
N LYS A 74 -4.96 1.54 -7.70
CA LYS A 74 -5.61 2.33 -8.75
C LYS A 74 -6.99 2.84 -8.33
N ALA A 75 -7.80 2.00 -7.70
CA ALA A 75 -9.10 2.41 -7.18
C ALA A 75 -8.95 3.58 -6.18
N MET A 76 -7.94 3.49 -5.30
CA MET A 76 -7.62 4.55 -4.34
C MET A 76 -7.12 5.83 -5.02
N GLN A 77 -6.30 5.73 -6.07
CA GLN A 77 -5.84 6.89 -6.85
C GLN A 77 -6.99 7.59 -7.58
N ALA A 78 -7.96 6.83 -8.09
CA ALA A 78 -9.10 7.38 -8.82
C ALA A 78 -10.00 8.27 -7.94
N ILE A 79 -10.18 7.93 -6.66
CA ILE A 79 -11.02 8.70 -5.72
C ILE A 79 -10.25 9.79 -4.97
N GLN A 80 -8.94 9.92 -5.19
CA GLN A 80 -8.09 10.91 -4.51
C GLN A 80 -8.59 12.35 -4.62
N PRO A 81 -9.06 12.85 -5.78
CA PRO A 81 -9.60 14.21 -5.88
C PRO A 81 -10.87 14.40 -5.04
N GLU A 82 -11.70 13.36 -4.89
CA GLU A 82 -12.90 13.43 -4.05
C GLU A 82 -12.56 13.44 -2.56
N ILE A 83 -11.57 12.64 -2.15
CA ILE A 83 -11.02 12.67 -0.80
C ILE A 83 -10.58 14.10 -0.43
N GLN A 84 -9.85 14.77 -1.32
CA GLN A 84 -9.41 16.16 -1.08
C GLN A 84 -10.57 17.14 -0.96
N LYS A 85 -11.63 16.98 -1.77
CA LYS A 85 -12.84 17.81 -1.67
C LYS A 85 -13.52 17.62 -0.30
N ILE A 86 -13.63 16.37 0.16
CA ILE A 86 -14.20 16.05 1.50
C ILE A 86 -13.34 16.67 2.60
N GLN A 87 -12.02 16.50 2.55
CA GLN A 87 -11.08 17.07 3.53
C GLN A 87 -11.17 18.60 3.61
N LYS A 88 -11.28 19.29 2.48
CA LYS A 88 -11.45 20.75 2.43
C LYS A 88 -12.81 21.17 2.96
N LYS A 89 -13.89 20.46 2.60
CA LYS A 89 -15.27 20.81 2.96
C LYS A 89 -15.55 20.63 4.45
N TYR A 90 -15.00 19.56 5.04
CA TYR A 90 -15.26 19.19 6.44
C TYR A 90 -14.05 19.41 7.35
N ARG A 91 -13.16 20.35 7.00
CA ARG A 91 -11.94 20.65 7.76
C ARG A 91 -12.20 20.92 9.24
N ASN A 92 -13.33 21.58 9.56
CA ASN A 92 -13.71 21.96 10.92
C ASN A 92 -14.64 20.94 11.58
N ASP A 93 -14.99 19.84 10.91
CA ASP A 93 -15.85 18.78 11.43
C ASP A 93 -15.23 17.39 11.15
N PRO A 94 -14.33 16.94 12.05
CA PRO A 94 -13.65 15.65 11.88
C PRO A 94 -14.59 14.43 11.90
N ALA A 95 -15.77 14.56 12.53
CA ALA A 95 -16.74 13.47 12.59
C ALA A 95 -17.41 13.26 11.24
N MET A 96 -17.94 14.35 10.64
CA MET A 96 -18.52 14.33 9.31
C MET A 96 -17.48 13.97 8.24
N MET A 97 -16.25 14.46 8.37
CA MET A 97 -15.15 14.10 7.45
C MET A 97 -14.92 12.59 7.43
N ARG A 98 -14.81 11.94 8.59
CA ARG A 98 -14.63 10.47 8.69
C ARG A 98 -15.83 9.71 8.12
N GLN A 99 -17.04 10.18 8.38
CA GLN A 99 -18.27 9.55 7.88
C GLN A 99 -18.33 9.59 6.34
N GLU A 100 -18.11 10.75 5.74
CA GLU A 100 -18.16 10.93 4.29
C GLU A 100 -16.99 10.21 3.58
N MET A 101 -15.79 10.21 4.18
CA MET A 101 -14.67 9.40 3.66
C MET A 101 -14.99 7.90 3.72
N GLY A 102 -15.56 7.42 4.83
CA GLY A 102 -15.96 6.02 4.98
C GLY A 102 -17.03 5.61 3.95
N ARG A 103 -17.97 6.52 3.64
CA ARG A 103 -18.98 6.33 2.60
C ARG A 103 -18.32 6.24 1.21
N LEU A 104 -17.43 7.18 0.88
CA LEU A 104 -16.70 7.21 -0.39
C LEU A 104 -15.90 5.92 -0.62
N TYR A 105 -15.17 5.44 0.40
CA TYR A 105 -14.42 4.18 0.30
C TYR A 105 -15.33 2.98 0.04
N LYS A 106 -16.50 2.91 0.67
CA LYS A 106 -17.46 1.82 0.46
C LYS A 106 -18.09 1.89 -0.93
N GLU A 107 -18.47 3.06 -1.42
CA GLU A 107 -19.08 3.26 -2.73
C GLU A 107 -18.15 2.85 -3.87
N HIS A 108 -16.85 3.11 -3.72
CA HIS A 108 -15.84 2.80 -4.73
C HIS A 108 -15.07 1.49 -4.50
N ASN A 109 -15.46 0.68 -3.49
CA ASN A 109 -14.73 -0.53 -3.09
C ASN A 109 -13.22 -0.28 -2.92
N ALA A 110 -12.84 0.91 -2.44
CA ALA A 110 -11.48 1.32 -2.23
C ALA A 110 -11.08 1.14 -0.76
N SER A 111 -9.85 0.68 -0.53
CA SER A 111 -9.32 0.51 0.82
C SER A 111 -8.31 1.61 1.14
N PRO A 112 -8.42 2.30 2.27
CA PRO A 112 -7.42 3.30 2.68
C PRO A 112 -6.03 2.67 2.90
N MET A 113 -5.98 1.36 3.17
CA MET A 113 -4.72 0.62 3.34
C MET A 113 -4.09 0.15 2.03
N ALA A 114 -4.72 0.39 0.87
CA ALA A 114 -4.19 -0.07 -0.42
C ALA A 114 -2.78 0.44 -0.72
N GLY A 115 -2.42 1.63 -0.23
CA GLY A 115 -1.09 2.22 -0.42
C GLY A 115 0.02 1.55 0.39
N CYS A 116 -0.27 1.05 1.59
CA CYS A 116 0.72 0.37 2.44
C CYS A 116 0.69 -1.16 2.33
N LEU A 117 -0.31 -1.73 1.64
CA LEU A 117 -0.47 -3.17 1.48
C LEU A 117 0.77 -3.86 0.86
N PRO A 118 1.46 -3.29 -0.15
CA PRO A 118 2.70 -3.87 -0.68
C PRO A 118 3.78 -4.00 0.39
N LEU A 119 3.95 -2.99 1.24
CA LEU A 119 4.94 -3.01 2.32
C LEU A 119 4.60 -4.08 3.36
N LEU A 120 3.32 -4.19 3.77
CA LEU A 120 2.88 -5.19 4.74
C LEU A 120 3.11 -6.62 4.25
N ILE A 121 2.87 -6.89 2.96
CA ILE A 121 3.14 -8.20 2.36
C ILE A 121 4.64 -8.43 2.21
N GLN A 122 5.41 -7.40 1.90
CA GLN A 122 6.86 -7.48 1.75
C GLN A 122 7.60 -7.77 3.07
N MET A 123 7.07 -7.30 4.23
CA MET A 123 7.73 -7.42 5.53
C MET A 123 8.10 -8.87 5.93
N PRO A 124 7.19 -9.87 5.87
CA PRO A 124 7.55 -11.25 6.17
C PRO A 124 8.67 -11.78 5.26
N PHE A 125 8.63 -11.43 3.98
CA PHE A 125 9.67 -11.84 3.02
C PHE A 125 11.01 -11.16 3.29
N LEU A 126 11.00 -9.89 3.69
CA LEU A 126 12.21 -9.16 4.04
C LEU A 126 12.89 -9.76 5.27
N ILE A 127 12.11 -10.03 6.32
CA ILE A 127 12.61 -10.63 7.56
C ILE A 127 13.10 -12.05 7.30
N ALA A 128 12.36 -12.85 6.53
CA ALA A 128 12.75 -14.19 6.16
C ALA A 128 14.05 -14.22 5.34
N MET A 129 14.20 -13.28 4.39
CA MET A 129 15.42 -13.15 3.59
C MET A 129 16.62 -12.72 4.44
N TYR A 130 16.42 -11.85 5.43
CA TYR A 130 17.47 -11.50 6.39
C TYR A 130 18.00 -12.74 7.11
N TYR A 131 17.12 -13.58 7.66
CA TYR A 131 17.52 -14.83 8.32
C TYR A 131 18.10 -15.87 7.36
N ALA A 132 17.58 -15.91 6.14
CA ALA A 132 18.13 -16.80 5.11
C ALA A 132 19.58 -16.43 4.80
N ILE A 133 19.89 -15.15 4.59
CA ILE A 133 21.24 -14.66 4.28
C ILE A 133 22.19 -14.83 5.45
N GLN A 134 21.77 -14.47 6.67
CA GLN A 134 22.62 -14.56 7.86
C GLN A 134 22.92 -16.02 8.25
N GLY A 135 22.00 -16.93 8.01
CA GLY A 135 22.18 -18.36 8.33
C GLY A 135 22.66 -19.22 7.15
N PHE A 136 23.04 -18.62 6.04
CA PHE A 136 23.50 -19.36 4.87
C PHE A 136 25.02 -19.58 4.91
N SER A 137 25.47 -20.80 4.57
CA SER A 137 26.90 -21.12 4.47
C SER A 137 27.36 -20.83 3.05
N TYR A 138 28.00 -19.70 2.84
CA TYR A 138 28.54 -19.29 1.53
C TYR A 138 29.88 -20.00 1.26
N ASP A 139 30.08 -20.43 0.00
CA ASP A 139 31.41 -20.74 -0.49
C ASP A 139 32.21 -19.44 -0.62
N PRO A 140 33.35 -19.31 0.09
CA PRO A 140 34.16 -18.08 0.06
C PRO A 140 34.59 -17.63 -1.33
N LEU A 141 34.75 -18.55 -2.28
CA LEU A 141 35.15 -18.26 -3.67
C LEU A 141 34.04 -17.56 -4.47
N HIS A 142 32.78 -17.73 -4.05
CA HIS A 142 31.60 -17.27 -4.81
C HIS A 142 30.72 -16.28 -4.00
N ALA A 143 31.15 -15.94 -2.78
CA ALA A 143 30.42 -15.04 -1.86
C ALA A 143 30.53 -13.57 -2.24
N GLY A 144 31.60 -13.18 -2.95
CA GLY A 144 31.85 -11.81 -3.38
C GLY A 144 31.25 -11.50 -4.75
N PHE A 145 30.98 -10.20 -4.98
CA PHE A 145 30.51 -9.72 -6.28
C PHE A 145 30.87 -8.25 -6.46
N LEU A 146 31.62 -7.92 -7.50
CA LEU A 146 32.10 -6.56 -7.80
C LEU A 146 32.87 -5.98 -6.59
N TRP A 147 32.31 -4.99 -5.89
CA TRP A 147 32.86 -4.36 -4.71
C TRP A 147 32.40 -4.99 -3.39
N ILE A 148 31.50 -5.98 -3.45
CA ILE A 148 30.94 -6.64 -2.27
C ILE A 148 31.82 -7.84 -1.91
N GLU A 149 32.43 -7.80 -0.75
CA GLU A 149 33.30 -8.89 -0.26
C GLU A 149 32.48 -10.04 0.33
N SER A 150 31.38 -9.72 1.02
CA SER A 150 30.51 -10.69 1.67
C SER A 150 29.04 -10.25 1.64
N LEU A 151 28.16 -11.18 1.27
CA LEU A 151 26.72 -10.95 1.26
C LEU A 151 26.10 -10.87 2.66
N ALA A 152 26.78 -11.43 3.66
CA ALA A 152 26.34 -11.38 5.05
C ALA A 152 26.81 -10.11 5.79
N ALA A 153 27.77 -9.36 5.22
CA ALA A 153 28.30 -8.12 5.77
C ALA A 153 27.59 -6.87 5.18
N GLU A 154 27.76 -5.74 5.85
CA GLU A 154 27.29 -4.44 5.37
C GLU A 154 28.13 -3.95 4.17
N ASP A 155 27.53 -3.10 3.31
CA ASP A 155 28.25 -2.48 2.18
C ASP A 155 29.06 -1.27 2.65
N GLY A 156 30.35 -1.44 2.77
CA GLY A 156 31.28 -0.34 3.16
C GLY A 156 31.46 0.74 2.08
N THR A 157 31.00 0.51 0.84
CA THR A 157 31.13 1.49 -0.27
C THR A 157 29.97 2.47 -0.36
N TYR A 158 28.90 2.25 0.40
CA TYR A 158 27.65 3.03 0.36
C TYR A 158 26.88 3.00 -0.98
N ILE A 159 27.34 2.22 -1.96
CA ILE A 159 26.70 2.13 -3.27
C ILE A 159 25.32 1.46 -3.16
N LEU A 160 25.23 0.35 -2.44
CA LEU A 160 23.95 -0.35 -2.23
C LEU A 160 22.92 0.48 -1.47
N PRO A 161 23.26 1.18 -0.36
CA PRO A 161 22.33 2.10 0.30
C PRO A 161 21.76 3.18 -0.63
N VAL A 162 22.61 3.78 -1.48
CA VAL A 162 22.16 4.76 -2.48
C VAL A 162 21.24 4.12 -3.52
N LEU A 163 21.59 2.94 -4.03
CA LEU A 163 20.75 2.20 -4.97
C LEU A 163 19.40 1.79 -4.36
N SER A 164 19.40 1.42 -3.07
CA SER A 164 18.16 1.06 -2.36
C SER A 164 17.24 2.27 -2.21
N ALA A 165 17.79 3.45 -1.85
CA ALA A 165 17.04 4.70 -1.79
C ALA A 165 16.50 5.10 -3.18
N ALA A 166 17.34 5.07 -4.21
CA ALA A 166 16.96 5.45 -5.57
C ALA A 166 15.87 4.52 -6.13
N SER A 167 16.02 3.20 -5.99
CA SER A 167 15.02 2.24 -6.46
C SER A 167 13.68 2.37 -5.71
N THR A 168 13.72 2.61 -4.40
CA THR A 168 12.53 2.86 -3.59
C THR A 168 11.85 4.16 -4.00
N PHE A 169 12.62 5.21 -4.28
CA PHE A 169 12.09 6.47 -4.79
C PHE A 169 11.39 6.28 -6.13
N LEU A 170 11.97 5.56 -7.08
CA LEU A 170 11.37 5.30 -8.39
C LEU A 170 10.02 4.59 -8.28
N VAL A 171 9.91 3.57 -7.44
CA VAL A 171 8.66 2.85 -7.19
C VAL A 171 7.63 3.77 -6.53
N SER A 172 8.04 4.54 -5.52
CA SER A 172 7.17 5.46 -4.80
C SER A 172 6.66 6.59 -5.70
N TRP A 173 7.54 7.13 -6.55
CA TRP A 173 7.19 8.17 -7.52
C TRP A 173 6.15 7.68 -8.55
N GLN A 174 6.31 6.44 -9.03
CA GLN A 174 5.38 5.85 -9.99
C GLN A 174 3.98 5.60 -9.38
N THR A 175 3.91 5.32 -8.09
CA THR A 175 2.66 4.99 -7.40
C THR A 175 1.97 6.19 -6.77
N THR A 176 2.69 7.31 -6.58
CA THR A 176 2.12 8.51 -5.98
C THR A 176 1.36 9.34 -7.01
N PRO A 177 0.08 9.69 -6.78
CA PRO A 177 -0.68 10.56 -7.67
C PRO A 177 -0.05 11.95 -7.78
N LYS A 178 -0.15 12.58 -8.96
CA LYS A 178 0.36 13.96 -9.18
C LYS A 178 -0.29 14.98 -8.24
N ASP A 179 -1.57 14.78 -7.97
CA ASP A 179 -2.39 15.63 -7.09
C ASP A 179 -2.42 15.12 -5.63
N ALA A 180 -1.41 14.36 -5.21
CA ALA A 180 -1.33 13.84 -3.85
C ALA A 180 -1.28 14.99 -2.82
N PRO A 181 -1.98 14.87 -1.66
CA PRO A 181 -1.89 15.83 -0.58
C PRO A 181 -0.45 15.91 -0.03
N GLY A 182 -0.12 17.05 0.62
CA GLY A 182 1.24 17.34 1.10
C GLY A 182 1.85 16.20 1.91
N ASN A 183 1.09 15.58 2.80
CA ASN A 183 1.56 14.45 3.61
C ASN A 183 2.04 13.24 2.76
N GLN A 184 1.35 12.93 1.65
CA GLN A 184 1.79 11.87 0.74
C GLN A 184 3.04 12.27 -0.04
N LYS A 185 3.17 13.55 -0.42
CA LYS A 185 4.39 14.07 -1.07
C LYS A 185 5.59 14.03 -0.12
N THR A 186 5.40 14.35 1.15
CA THR A 186 6.46 14.21 2.16
C THR A 186 6.90 12.75 2.28
N MET A 187 5.96 11.81 2.31
CA MET A 187 6.25 10.38 2.41
C MET A 187 7.00 9.84 1.18
N LEU A 188 6.78 10.45 0.00
CA LEU A 188 7.50 10.12 -1.24
C LEU A 188 9.04 10.29 -1.09
N PHE A 189 9.49 11.27 -0.31
CA PHE A 189 10.91 11.53 -0.08
C PHE A 189 11.43 10.90 1.21
N MET A 190 10.65 10.95 2.28
CA MET A 190 11.06 10.45 3.59
C MET A 190 11.27 8.94 3.61
N MET A 191 10.39 8.17 2.94
CA MET A 191 10.48 6.72 2.93
C MET A 191 11.73 6.19 2.22
N PRO A 192 12.09 6.64 0.99
CA PRO A 192 13.35 6.26 0.36
C PRO A 192 14.60 6.64 1.17
N LEU A 193 14.59 7.82 1.77
CA LEU A 193 15.69 8.27 2.61
C LEU A 193 15.88 7.37 3.86
N MET A 194 14.76 7.02 4.51
CA MET A 194 14.76 6.11 5.65
C MET A 194 15.27 4.71 5.26
N ILE A 195 14.83 4.17 4.12
CA ILE A 195 15.27 2.87 3.63
C ILE A 195 16.77 2.90 3.27
N GLY A 196 17.25 3.96 2.61
CA GLY A 196 18.66 4.13 2.32
C GLY A 196 19.51 4.17 3.58
N TRP A 197 19.08 4.93 4.59
CA TRP A 197 19.75 4.99 5.90
C TRP A 197 19.75 3.62 6.60
N MET A 198 18.62 2.93 6.60
CA MET A 198 18.50 1.59 7.19
C MET A 198 19.38 0.56 6.47
N SER A 199 19.55 0.72 5.15
CA SER A 199 20.39 -0.16 4.33
C SER A 199 21.91 -0.07 4.66
N LEU A 200 22.34 0.98 5.36
CA LEU A 200 23.72 1.10 5.86
C LEU A 200 24.06 0.02 6.90
N HIS A 201 23.05 -0.50 7.59
CA HIS A 201 23.22 -1.46 8.69
C HIS A 201 22.69 -2.85 8.34
N PHE A 202 22.34 -3.06 7.07
CA PHE A 202 21.83 -4.35 6.61
C PHE A 202 22.86 -5.13 5.81
N PRO A 203 22.82 -6.45 5.87
CA PRO A 203 23.65 -7.31 5.02
C PRO A 203 23.48 -6.96 3.55
N SER A 204 24.59 -6.89 2.81
CA SER A 204 24.63 -6.55 1.38
C SER A 204 23.67 -7.41 0.54
N GLY A 205 23.56 -8.69 0.84
CA GLY A 205 22.62 -9.61 0.17
C GLY A 205 21.15 -9.22 0.34
N LEU A 206 20.78 -8.71 1.53
CA LEU A 206 19.42 -8.22 1.79
C LEU A 206 19.13 -6.94 1.00
N VAL A 207 20.10 -6.02 0.93
CA VAL A 207 19.95 -4.79 0.17
C VAL A 207 19.87 -5.08 -1.33
N ILE A 208 20.64 -6.04 -1.85
CA ILE A 208 20.52 -6.52 -3.24
C ILE A 208 19.11 -7.06 -3.50
N TYR A 209 18.61 -7.94 -2.62
CA TYR A 209 17.25 -8.45 -2.72
C TYR A 209 16.21 -7.30 -2.78
N TRP A 210 16.38 -6.28 -1.94
CA TRP A 210 15.50 -5.09 -1.91
C TRP A 210 15.55 -4.33 -3.23
N VAL A 211 16.74 -4.01 -3.74
CA VAL A 211 16.94 -3.29 -4.99
C VAL A 211 16.34 -4.06 -6.17
N VAL A 212 16.63 -5.36 -6.29
CA VAL A 212 16.10 -6.23 -7.35
C VAL A 212 14.58 -6.32 -7.26
N SER A 213 14.03 -6.45 -6.04
CA SER A 213 12.58 -6.43 -5.80
C SER A 213 11.92 -5.13 -6.28
N ASN A 214 12.55 -3.98 -6.00
CA ASN A 214 12.04 -2.68 -6.43
C ASN A 214 12.13 -2.52 -7.96
N VAL A 215 13.24 -2.93 -8.57
CA VAL A 215 13.42 -2.89 -10.02
C VAL A 215 12.37 -3.76 -10.72
N TYR A 216 12.16 -4.98 -10.24
CA TYR A 216 11.10 -5.85 -10.76
C TYR A 216 9.72 -5.20 -10.61
N GLN A 217 9.41 -4.66 -9.44
CA GLN A 217 8.14 -4.00 -9.16
C GLN A 217 7.93 -2.77 -10.04
N PHE A 218 8.98 -1.98 -10.30
CA PHE A 218 8.93 -0.84 -11.18
C PHE A 218 8.53 -1.24 -12.61
N PHE A 219 9.20 -2.24 -13.18
CA PHE A 219 8.86 -2.74 -14.52
C PHE A 219 7.48 -3.39 -14.55
N GLN A 220 7.13 -4.17 -13.55
CA GLN A 220 5.80 -4.76 -13.43
C GLN A 220 4.70 -3.69 -13.43
N GLN A 221 4.84 -2.64 -12.65
CA GLN A 221 3.90 -1.54 -12.62
C GLN A 221 3.88 -0.77 -13.94
N LEU A 222 5.05 -0.54 -14.55
CA LEU A 222 5.15 0.13 -15.84
C LEU A 222 4.34 -0.61 -16.92
N ILE A 223 4.49 -1.92 -17.01
CA ILE A 223 3.74 -2.78 -17.93
C ILE A 223 2.24 -2.72 -17.63
N MET A 224 1.87 -2.81 -16.34
CA MET A 224 0.47 -2.84 -15.92
C MET A 224 -0.23 -1.47 -16.05
N PHE A 225 0.47 -0.37 -15.86
CA PHE A 225 -0.12 0.97 -15.99
C PHE A 225 -0.16 1.47 -17.43
N ARG A 226 0.83 1.13 -18.26
CA ARG A 226 0.97 1.63 -19.64
C ARG A 226 0.51 0.62 -20.70
N GLY A 227 0.69 -0.68 -20.49
CA GLY A 227 0.34 -1.72 -21.44
C GLY A 227 -1.17 -1.92 -21.56
N GLU A 228 -1.68 -2.14 -22.77
CA GLU A 228 -3.10 -2.46 -23.00
C GLU A 228 -3.52 -3.75 -22.27
N LYS A 229 -2.72 -4.82 -22.38
CA LYS A 229 -2.92 -6.07 -21.62
C LYS A 229 -2.87 -5.85 -20.12
N GLY A 230 -1.98 -5.00 -19.63
CA GLY A 230 -1.91 -4.63 -18.22
C GLY A 230 -3.15 -3.86 -17.76
N LYS A 231 -3.64 -2.93 -18.56
CA LYS A 231 -4.90 -2.22 -18.30
C LYS A 231 -6.09 -3.19 -18.27
N GLU A 232 -6.13 -4.16 -19.15
CA GLU A 232 -7.16 -5.20 -19.21
C GLU A 232 -7.12 -6.12 -17.99
N MET A 233 -5.93 -6.56 -17.57
CA MET A 233 -5.72 -7.32 -16.34
C MET A 233 -6.15 -6.56 -15.08
N ILE A 234 -5.94 -5.24 -15.04
CA ILE A 234 -6.30 -4.42 -13.88
C ILE A 234 -7.79 -4.09 -13.87
N ASN A 235 -8.38 -3.74 -15.02
CA ASN A 235 -9.77 -3.31 -15.10
C ASN A 235 -10.75 -4.49 -15.14
N GLY A 236 -10.28 -5.72 -15.37
CA GLY A 236 -11.10 -6.90 -15.63
C GLY A 236 -11.81 -6.81 -16.98
N PRO A 237 -12.58 -7.81 -17.39
CA PRO A 237 -13.48 -7.67 -18.52
C PRO A 237 -14.42 -6.50 -18.19
N SER A 238 -14.39 -5.48 -19.04
CA SER A 238 -15.15 -4.25 -18.87
C SER A 238 -16.63 -4.60 -18.67
N LYS A 239 -17.07 -4.65 -17.41
CA LYS A 239 -18.47 -4.40 -17.13
C LYS A 239 -18.66 -2.92 -17.50
N LYS A 240 -19.22 -2.69 -18.68
CA LYS A 240 -19.76 -1.40 -19.12
C LYS A 240 -20.82 -0.97 -18.09
N GLY A 241 -20.36 -0.40 -17.02
CA GLY A 241 -21.13 0.34 -16.06
C GLY A 241 -20.36 1.63 -15.89
N VAL A 242 -20.59 2.56 -16.79
CA VAL A 242 -20.31 3.97 -16.55
C VAL A 242 -21.08 4.31 -15.28
N VAL A 243 -20.38 4.33 -14.14
CA VAL A 243 -20.89 5.00 -12.95
C VAL A 243 -20.86 6.49 -13.32
N THR A 244 -21.97 6.95 -13.87
CA THR A 244 -22.28 8.36 -13.90
C THR A 244 -22.30 8.78 -12.44
N VAL A 245 -21.30 9.56 -12.06
CA VAL A 245 -21.31 10.29 -10.80
C VAL A 245 -22.54 11.18 -10.84
N HIS A 246 -23.62 10.69 -10.26
CA HIS A 246 -24.74 11.55 -9.94
C HIS A 246 -24.19 12.54 -8.93
N THR A 247 -23.81 13.70 -9.43
CA THR A 247 -23.54 14.87 -8.61
C THR A 247 -24.79 15.12 -7.78
N ASP A 248 -24.68 14.85 -6.47
CA ASP A 248 -25.76 14.98 -5.48
C ASP A 248 -26.28 16.43 -5.31
N GLU A 249 -26.13 17.29 -6.32
CA GLU A 249 -26.84 18.57 -6.37
C GLU A 249 -28.36 18.38 -6.38
N GLU A 250 -28.87 17.33 -7.03
CA GLU A 250 -30.30 17.01 -6.99
C GLU A 250 -30.78 16.49 -5.64
N ALA A 251 -30.00 15.65 -4.96
CA ALA A 251 -30.37 15.15 -3.62
C ALA A 251 -30.31 16.26 -2.56
N VAL A 252 -29.31 17.11 -2.62
CA VAL A 252 -29.20 18.31 -1.76
C VAL A 252 -30.29 19.31 -2.10
N ALA A 253 -30.64 19.50 -3.37
CA ALA A 253 -31.75 20.35 -3.80
C ALA A 253 -33.11 19.80 -3.33
N LYS A 254 -33.34 18.47 -3.42
CA LYS A 254 -34.55 17.81 -2.92
C LYS A 254 -34.67 17.93 -1.39
N THR A 255 -33.57 17.80 -0.65
CA THR A 255 -33.56 17.96 0.82
C THR A 255 -33.77 19.41 1.24
N LYS A 256 -33.18 20.39 0.55
CA LYS A 256 -33.43 21.81 0.76
C LYS A 256 -34.90 22.17 0.44
N ARG A 257 -35.47 21.67 -0.67
CA ARG A 257 -36.89 21.88 -1.00
C ARG A 257 -37.82 21.28 0.06
N LYS A 258 -37.58 20.06 0.56
CA LYS A 258 -38.38 19.45 1.65
C LYS A 258 -38.32 20.29 2.94
N LYS A 259 -37.13 20.80 3.35
CA LYS A 259 -36.99 21.68 4.51
C LYS A 259 -37.74 23.00 4.34
N ILE A 260 -37.73 23.62 3.16
CA ILE A 260 -38.45 24.88 2.88
C ILE A 260 -39.97 24.65 2.88
N ILE A 261 -40.44 23.56 2.29
CA ILE A 261 -41.85 23.21 2.27
C ILE A 261 -42.35 22.94 3.71
N ARG A 262 -41.60 22.20 4.54
CA ARG A 262 -41.96 21.93 5.92
C ARG A 262 -42.00 23.21 6.78
N ARG A 263 -41.07 24.16 6.58
CA ARG A 263 -41.11 25.48 7.23
C ARG A 263 -42.31 26.33 6.80
N LYS A 264 -42.72 26.29 5.52
CA LYS A 264 -43.91 27.01 5.02
C LYS A 264 -45.21 26.42 5.58
N ILE A 265 -45.30 25.08 5.69
CA ILE A 265 -46.46 24.40 6.28
C ILE A 265 -46.59 24.73 7.76
N ILE A 266 -45.49 24.68 8.53
CA ILE A 266 -45.51 25.05 9.96
C ILE A 266 -45.92 26.50 10.15
N LYS A 267 -45.42 27.45 9.34
CA LYS A 267 -45.85 28.87 9.41
C LYS A 267 -47.31 29.06 9.00
N LYS A 268 -47.86 28.26 8.12
CA LYS A 268 -49.24 28.35 7.67
C LYS A 268 -50.21 27.76 8.73
N VAL A 269 -49.81 26.73 9.44
CA VAL A 269 -50.57 26.13 10.56
C VAL A 269 -50.54 27.05 11.77
N ALA A 270 -49.42 27.69 12.06
CA ALA A 270 -49.31 28.65 13.18
C ALA A 270 -50.07 29.99 12.94
N LYS A 271 -50.52 30.24 11.70
CA LYS A 271 -51.23 31.48 11.33
C LYS A 271 -52.77 31.30 11.20
N LYS A 272 -53.29 30.10 11.52
CA LYS A 272 -54.74 29.84 11.51
C LYS A 272 -55.31 30.34 12.84
N PRO A 273 -56.21 31.37 12.85
CA PRO A 273 -56.79 31.89 14.07
C PRO A 273 -57.68 30.83 14.72
N ALA A 274 -57.68 30.79 16.04
CA ALA A 274 -58.59 29.97 16.84
C ALA A 274 -60.03 30.30 16.46
N VAL A 275 -60.80 29.30 16.15
CA VAL A 275 -62.26 29.43 15.89
C VAL A 275 -62.91 29.71 17.23
N ASP A 276 -63.70 30.82 17.27
CA ASP A 276 -64.46 31.30 18.40
C ASP A 276 -65.32 30.23 19.07
N GLU A 277 -65.27 30.17 20.36
CA GLU A 277 -66.22 29.46 21.21
C GLU A 277 -67.61 30.03 21.01
N ALA A 278 -68.58 29.19 20.76
CA ALA A 278 -69.99 29.52 20.72
C ALA A 278 -70.51 29.82 22.13
N PRO A 279 -71.46 30.78 22.29
CA PRO A 279 -71.95 31.20 23.58
C PRO A 279 -72.89 30.18 24.23
N LYS A 280 -72.73 30.00 25.52
CA LYS A 280 -73.69 29.29 26.38
C LYS A 280 -75.05 29.95 26.35
N ALA A 281 -76.10 29.23 26.00
CA ALA A 281 -77.50 29.61 26.28
C ALA A 281 -77.79 29.28 27.77
N GLY A 282 -78.19 30.30 28.47
CA GLY A 282 -78.70 30.18 29.83
C GLY A 282 -80.22 29.89 29.85
N ASP A 283 -80.58 29.33 30.95
CA ASP A 283 -81.82 29.39 31.72
C ASP A 283 -83.14 29.29 30.97
N GLU A 284 -83.86 28.22 31.19
CA GLU A 284 -85.06 28.18 32.12
C GLU A 284 -85.38 26.73 32.43
#